data_96014f231f5b3f97ef425b50347e96b9
#
_entry.id   96014f231f5b3f97ef425b50347e96b9
#
_cell.length_a   1.000
_cell.length_b   1.000
_cell.length_c   1.000
_cell.angle_alpha   90.00
_cell.angle_beta   90.00
_cell.angle_gamma   90.00
#
_symmetry.space_group_name_H-M   'P 1'
#
loop_
_entity.id
_entity.type
_entity.pdbx_description
1 polymer ?
#
loop_
_entity_poly.entity_id
_entity_poly.type
_entity_poly.pdbx_seq_one_letter_code
_entity_poly.pdbx_strand_id
1 'polypeptide(L)'
;MTSSPLVKVFFHDACFDGTASAAMFAGFYRGARAPGARFAPIGVSHKVGDPFAGIPIDGDDNACVDFRYTDHPRMRWWFDHHATAFQPARLREHFMARVDDRQIQINAHASVP
;
A
#
# COMPACT_ATOMS: atom_id res chain seq x y z
N MET A 1 -19.74 -4.09 -20.27
CA MET A 1 -19.13 -5.26 -19.64
C MET A 1 -18.07 -4.83 -18.65
N THR A 2 -18.13 -5.36 -17.50
CA THR A 2 -17.17 -5.05 -16.47
C THR A 2 -15.97 -5.96 -16.62
N SER A 3 -14.83 -5.41 -16.94
CA SER A 3 -13.62 -6.20 -16.93
C SER A 3 -13.16 -6.43 -15.49
N SER A 4 -12.45 -7.51 -15.28
CA SER A 4 -11.83 -7.77 -13.98
C SER A 4 -10.62 -6.84 -13.83
N PRO A 5 -10.64 -5.90 -12.89
CA PRO A 5 -9.51 -5.01 -12.72
C PRO A 5 -8.27 -5.77 -12.23
N LEU A 6 -7.12 -5.35 -12.70
CA LEU A 6 -5.86 -5.83 -12.18
C LEU A 6 -5.40 -4.89 -11.08
N VAL A 7 -5.30 -5.40 -9.87
CA VAL A 7 -4.87 -4.63 -8.70
C VAL A 7 -3.46 -5.08 -8.34
N LYS A 8 -2.51 -4.16 -8.42
CA LYS A 8 -1.15 -4.42 -7.97
C LYS A 8 -1.06 -4.11 -6.49
N VAL A 9 -0.58 -5.06 -5.71
CA VAL A 9 -0.44 -4.92 -4.27
C VAL A 9 1.04 -4.98 -3.93
N PHE A 10 1.59 -3.84 -3.55
CA PHE A 10 2.99 -3.71 -3.17
C PHE A 10 3.12 -3.93 -1.67
N PHE A 11 4.08 -4.72 -1.26
CA PHE A 11 4.25 -5.08 0.15
C PHE A 11 5.73 -5.30 0.47
N HIS A 12 6.07 -5.23 1.75
CA HIS A 12 7.43 -5.51 2.21
C HIS A 12 7.75 -6.98 2.00
N ASP A 13 8.75 -7.29 1.20
CA ASP A 13 9.01 -8.64 0.70
C ASP A 13 9.78 -9.54 1.68
N ALA A 14 10.34 -8.98 2.73
CA ALA A 14 11.18 -9.73 3.66
C ALA A 14 10.46 -10.16 4.93
N CYS A 15 9.12 -10.04 4.97
CA CYS A 15 8.41 -10.17 6.23
C CYS A 15 7.07 -10.88 6.01
N PHE A 16 6.73 -11.76 6.95
CA PHE A 16 5.45 -12.46 6.93
C PHE A 16 4.27 -11.48 6.99
N ASP A 17 4.43 -10.40 7.76
CA ASP A 17 3.36 -9.40 7.91
C ASP A 17 3.01 -8.74 6.57
N GLY A 18 3.99 -8.50 5.72
CA GLY A 18 3.75 -7.97 4.38
C GLY A 18 2.90 -8.92 3.53
N THR A 19 3.24 -10.20 3.55
CA THR A 19 2.50 -11.21 2.81
C THR A 19 1.08 -11.36 3.34
N ALA A 20 0.91 -11.40 4.67
CA ALA A 20 -0.39 -11.51 5.29
C ALA A 20 -1.25 -10.28 5.01
N SER A 21 -0.66 -9.10 5.07
CA SER A 21 -1.37 -7.84 4.78
C SER A 21 -1.85 -7.80 3.33
N ALA A 22 -1.03 -8.26 2.39
CA ALA A 22 -1.42 -8.32 0.99
C ALA A 22 -2.61 -9.26 0.78
N ALA A 23 -2.60 -10.41 1.43
CA ALA A 23 -3.71 -11.36 1.34
C ALA A 23 -4.99 -10.80 1.94
N MET A 24 -4.90 -10.11 3.08
CA MET A 24 -6.04 -9.48 3.72
C MET A 24 -6.61 -8.35 2.87
N PHE A 25 -5.75 -7.55 2.26
CA PHE A 25 -6.20 -6.49 1.37
C PHE A 25 -6.95 -7.07 0.17
N ALA A 26 -6.45 -8.16 -0.41
CA ALA A 26 -7.11 -8.80 -1.54
C ALA A 26 -8.52 -9.26 -1.17
N GLY A 27 -8.68 -9.86 0.00
CA GLY A 27 -9.99 -10.27 0.49
C GLY A 27 -10.95 -9.10 0.68
N PHE A 28 -10.45 -8.03 1.29
CA PHE A 28 -11.22 -6.80 1.47
C PHE A 28 -11.65 -6.23 0.12
N TYR A 29 -10.73 -6.14 -0.82
CA TYR A 29 -11.02 -5.51 -2.11
C TYR A 29 -12.09 -6.27 -2.88
N ARG A 30 -12.01 -7.61 -2.88
CA ARG A 30 -13.03 -8.43 -3.53
C ARG A 30 -14.41 -8.23 -2.91
N GLY A 31 -14.47 -8.11 -1.59
CA GLY A 31 -15.74 -7.94 -0.90
C GLY A 31 -16.33 -6.54 -1.05
N ALA A 32 -15.49 -5.51 -1.06
CA ALA A 32 -15.95 -4.12 -0.97
C ALA A 32 -15.94 -3.38 -2.30
N ARG A 33 -15.13 -3.81 -3.27
CA ARG A 33 -14.92 -3.04 -4.49
C ARG A 33 -15.23 -3.82 -5.76
N ALA A 34 -14.61 -4.98 -5.96
CA ALA A 34 -14.74 -5.73 -7.20
C ALA A 34 -14.54 -7.22 -6.96
N PRO A 35 -15.61 -8.01 -6.94
CA PRO A 35 -15.50 -9.47 -6.70
C PRO A 35 -14.62 -10.20 -7.71
N GLY A 36 -14.55 -9.71 -8.94
CA GLY A 36 -13.74 -10.32 -9.98
C GLY A 36 -12.31 -9.78 -10.09
N ALA A 37 -11.86 -8.98 -9.14
CA ALA A 37 -10.52 -8.39 -9.21
C ALA A 37 -9.43 -9.45 -9.24
N ARG A 38 -8.43 -9.21 -10.08
CA ARG A 38 -7.21 -10.01 -10.14
C ARG A 38 -6.12 -9.26 -9.40
N PHE A 39 -5.24 -9.97 -8.71
CA PHE A 39 -4.21 -9.36 -7.88
C PHE A 39 -2.83 -9.79 -8.33
N ALA A 40 -1.93 -8.81 -8.45
CA ALA A 40 -0.52 -9.06 -8.71
C ALA A 40 0.27 -8.58 -7.49
N PRO A 41 0.72 -9.49 -6.63
CA PRO A 41 1.54 -9.12 -5.46
C PRO A 41 2.96 -8.80 -5.92
N ILE A 42 3.50 -7.69 -5.43
CA ILE A 42 4.83 -7.23 -5.80
C ILE A 42 5.60 -6.92 -4.52
N GLY A 43 6.63 -7.70 -4.25
CA GLY A 43 7.50 -7.49 -3.11
C GLY A 43 8.43 -6.30 -3.35
N VAL A 44 8.57 -5.45 -2.34
CA VAL A 44 9.42 -4.26 -2.40
C VAL A 44 10.33 -4.26 -1.19
N SER A 45 11.59 -3.91 -1.40
CA SER A 45 12.58 -3.83 -0.33
C SER A 45 12.87 -2.38 0.02
N HIS A 46 13.19 -2.13 1.28
CA HIS A 46 13.70 -0.82 1.68
C HIS A 46 15.05 -0.58 1.02
N LYS A 47 15.26 0.63 0.55
CA LYS A 47 16.53 1.05 0.00
C LYS A 47 16.68 2.57 0.15
N VAL A 48 17.90 3.04 -0.05
CA VAL A 48 18.17 4.47 -0.02
C VAL A 48 17.43 5.14 -1.17
N GLY A 49 16.80 6.27 -0.90
CA GLY A 49 15.99 6.98 -1.88
C GLY A 49 14.60 6.39 -1.99
N ASP A 50 14.02 6.49 -3.17
CA ASP A 50 12.67 6.00 -3.43
C ASP A 50 12.70 4.48 -3.67
N PRO A 51 12.06 3.69 -2.79
CA PRO A 51 12.05 2.23 -2.96
C PRO A 51 11.25 1.79 -4.18
N PHE A 52 10.40 2.65 -4.73
CA PHE A 52 9.61 2.35 -5.92
C PHE A 52 10.28 2.79 -7.21
N ALA A 53 11.46 3.37 -7.14
CA ALA A 53 12.17 3.82 -8.34
C ALA A 53 12.39 2.65 -9.30
N GLY A 54 11.96 2.82 -10.54
CA GLY A 54 12.06 1.79 -11.56
C GLY A 54 11.00 0.70 -11.49
N ILE A 55 10.12 0.74 -10.51
CA ILE A 55 9.04 -0.25 -10.38
C ILE A 55 7.76 0.34 -10.95
N PRO A 56 7.14 -0.29 -11.96
CA PRO A 56 5.90 0.24 -12.53
C PRO A 56 4.75 0.17 -11.54
N ILE A 57 4.07 1.29 -11.34
CA ILE A 57 2.84 1.37 -10.55
C ILE A 57 1.71 1.59 -11.54
N ASP A 58 1.36 0.54 -12.26
CA ASP A 58 0.53 0.63 -13.44
C ASP A 58 -0.64 -0.38 -13.47
N GLY A 59 -1.06 -0.87 -12.32
CA GLY A 59 -2.29 -1.64 -12.25
C GLY A 59 -3.52 -0.77 -12.55
N ASP A 60 -4.64 -1.38 -12.78
CA ASP A 60 -5.91 -0.64 -12.87
C ASP A 60 -6.19 0.06 -11.55
N ASP A 61 -5.79 -0.55 -10.46
CA ASP A 61 -5.71 0.06 -9.15
C ASP A 61 -4.43 -0.42 -8.47
N ASN A 62 -3.92 0.34 -7.51
CA ASN A 62 -2.65 0.02 -6.87
C ASN A 62 -2.72 0.25 -5.37
N ALA A 63 -2.16 -0.67 -4.61
CA ALA A 63 -2.16 -0.62 -3.15
C ALA A 63 -0.76 -0.87 -2.61
N CYS A 64 -0.44 -0.24 -1.49
CA CYS A 64 0.77 -0.49 -0.75
C CYS A 64 0.39 -0.84 0.69
N VAL A 65 0.80 -2.00 1.15
CA VAL A 65 0.45 -2.48 2.48
C VAL A 65 1.70 -2.89 3.24
N ASP A 66 1.73 -2.61 4.53
CA ASP A 66 2.82 -2.94 5.44
C ASP A 66 4.17 -2.44 4.93
N PHE A 67 4.17 -1.26 4.33
CA PHE A 67 5.36 -0.65 3.78
C PHE A 67 5.23 0.87 3.88
N ARG A 68 6.36 1.58 3.74
CA ARG A 68 6.37 3.03 3.91
C ARG A 68 5.57 3.75 2.83
N TYR A 69 5.14 4.95 3.17
CA TYR A 69 4.28 5.77 2.33
C TYR A 69 5.00 6.24 1.06
N THR A 70 4.26 6.33 -0.03
CA THR A 70 4.71 6.98 -1.26
C THR A 70 3.68 8.00 -1.74
N ASP A 71 4.14 9.08 -2.31
CA ASP A 71 3.28 10.11 -2.90
C ASP A 71 2.99 9.88 -4.38
N HIS A 72 3.30 8.69 -4.89
CA HIS A 72 3.03 8.37 -6.29
C HIS A 72 1.52 8.48 -6.55
N PRO A 73 1.09 9.25 -7.58
CA PRO A 73 -0.33 9.55 -7.78
C PRO A 73 -1.20 8.33 -8.09
N ARG A 74 -0.61 7.25 -8.57
CA ARG A 74 -1.36 6.04 -8.88
C ARG A 74 -1.39 5.04 -7.72
N MET A 75 -0.69 5.30 -6.63
CA MET A 75 -0.77 4.48 -5.42
C MET A 75 -1.96 4.99 -4.61
N ARG A 76 -3.11 4.35 -4.77
CA ARG A 76 -4.36 4.86 -4.23
C ARG A 76 -4.68 4.36 -2.83
N TRP A 77 -4.25 3.15 -2.52
CA TRP A 77 -4.51 2.53 -1.23
C TRP A 77 -3.21 2.40 -0.45
N TRP A 78 -3.26 2.69 0.84
CA TRP A 78 -2.09 2.56 1.70
C TRP A 78 -2.54 2.21 3.11
N PHE A 79 -2.01 1.12 3.65
CA PHE A 79 -2.27 0.69 5.01
C PHE A 79 -0.96 0.28 5.66
N ASP A 80 -0.59 0.96 6.74
CA ASP A 80 0.66 0.70 7.42
C ASP A 80 0.56 1.07 8.90
N HIS A 81 1.50 0.56 9.69
CA HIS A 81 1.55 0.81 11.12
C HIS A 81 2.95 1.22 11.60
N HIS A 82 3.91 1.41 10.69
CA HIS A 82 5.27 1.75 11.05
C HIS A 82 5.40 3.22 11.46
N ALA A 83 6.10 3.47 12.57
CA ALA A 83 6.39 4.84 13.00
C ALA A 83 7.30 5.57 12.00
N THR A 84 8.08 4.81 11.23
CA THR A 84 9.04 5.33 10.25
C THR A 84 8.50 5.34 8.83
N ALA A 85 7.19 5.35 8.66
CA ALA A 85 6.55 5.21 7.34
C ALA A 85 6.85 6.38 6.40
N PHE A 86 7.15 7.57 6.93
CA PHE A 86 7.33 8.77 6.12
C PHE A 86 8.82 9.08 5.93
N GLN A 87 9.37 8.62 4.83
CA GLN A 87 10.78 8.82 4.48
C GLN A 87 10.86 9.23 3.01
N PRO A 88 11.21 10.50 2.69
CA PRO A 88 11.56 11.57 3.64
C PRO A 88 10.36 12.11 4.42
N ALA A 89 10.64 12.84 5.48
CA ALA A 89 9.60 13.32 6.39
C ALA A 89 8.53 14.20 5.72
N ARG A 90 8.87 14.87 4.62
CA ARG A 90 7.91 15.69 3.86
C ARG A 90 6.69 14.88 3.37
N LEU A 91 6.83 13.57 3.24
CA LEU A 91 5.72 12.72 2.81
C LEU A 91 4.59 12.69 3.84
N ARG A 92 4.89 12.95 5.10
CA ARG A 92 3.84 13.05 6.12
C ARG A 92 2.90 14.20 5.81
N GLU A 93 3.43 15.34 5.36
CA GLU A 93 2.58 16.48 4.98
C GLU A 93 1.70 16.13 3.79
N HIS A 94 2.25 15.42 2.82
CA HIS A 94 1.47 14.95 1.68
C HIS A 94 0.32 14.06 2.14
N PHE A 95 0.59 13.11 3.02
CA PHE A 95 -0.43 12.22 3.56
C PHE A 95 -1.50 13.01 4.34
N MET A 96 -1.07 13.92 5.20
CA MET A 96 -2.00 14.70 6.03
C MET A 96 -2.89 15.63 5.22
N ALA A 97 -2.44 16.04 4.05
CA ALA A 97 -3.22 16.90 3.16
C ALA A 97 -4.24 16.14 2.30
N ARG A 98 -4.18 14.82 2.29
CA ARG A 98 -5.14 14.02 1.51
C ARG A 98 -6.51 14.06 2.17
N VAL A 99 -7.52 14.14 1.33
CA VAL A 99 -8.92 14.04 1.77
C VAL A 99 -9.50 12.66 1.43
N ASP A 100 -8.67 11.75 1.00
CA ASP A 100 -9.01 10.41 0.56
C ASP A 100 -8.99 9.47 1.77
N ASP A 101 -10.03 8.67 1.94
CA ASP A 101 -10.15 7.74 3.05
C ASP A 101 -9.52 6.36 2.79
N ARG A 102 -8.80 6.22 1.68
CA ARG A 102 -8.14 4.96 1.32
C ARG A 102 -6.73 4.85 1.88
N GLN A 103 -6.29 5.85 2.63
CA GLN A 103 -4.94 5.91 3.17
C GLN A 103 -5.04 5.91 4.69
N ILE A 104 -4.56 4.85 5.30
CA ILE A 104 -4.66 4.69 6.75
C ILE A 104 -3.31 4.32 7.34
N GLN A 105 -2.91 5.08 8.37
CA GLN A 105 -1.81 4.68 9.22
C GLN A 105 -2.38 4.37 10.60
N ILE A 106 -2.15 3.15 11.05
CA ILE A 106 -2.47 2.78 12.42
C ILE A 106 -1.32 3.20 13.30
N ASN A 107 -1.62 3.83 14.43
CA ASN A 107 -0.59 4.26 15.35
C ASN A 107 0.20 3.07 15.87
N ALA A 108 1.47 3.00 15.50
CA ALA A 108 2.33 1.89 15.88
C ALA A 108 2.50 1.78 17.40
N HIS A 109 2.44 2.90 18.10
CA HIS A 109 2.58 2.90 19.56
C HIS A 109 1.33 2.41 20.27
N ALA A 110 0.19 2.52 19.64
CA ALA A 110 -1.05 2.05 20.23
C ALA A 110 -1.17 0.53 20.20
N SER A 111 -0.46 -0.13 19.30
CA SER A 111 -0.48 -1.58 19.19
C SER A 111 0.57 -2.26 20.07
N VAL A 112 1.42 -1.50 20.73
CA VAL A 112 2.46 -2.03 21.61
C VAL A 112 2.01 -1.85 23.05
N PRO A 113 1.79 -2.94 23.75
CA PRO A 113 1.40 -2.88 25.17
C PRO A 113 2.45 -2.17 26.02
#